data_248384862014c88615c78cb67e526733
#
_entry.id   248384862014c88615c78cb67e526733
#
_cell.length_a   1.000
_cell.length_b   1.000
_cell.length_c   1.000
_cell.angle_alpha   90.00
_cell.angle_beta   90.00
_cell.angle_gamma   90.00
#
_symmetry.space_group_name_H-M   'P 1'
#
loop_
_entity.id
_entity.type
_entity.pdbx_description
1 polymer ?
#
loop_
_entity_poly.entity_id
_entity_poly.type
_entity_poly.pdbx_seq_one_letter_code
_entity_poly.pdbx_strand_id
1 'polypeptide(L)'
;DVLALLIEHFSGMTTAEFLKDRIFDPLDMKDTGYNISKENKGRWMPVHNLDKQGNLINSKTQLPTEGNTIYGGTHGLFSSASDYMKFCQMLLNKGQFKGKHLLSPKTVDIMTMNQVGNLYEAAGQGFGLGFGVTTDLADSKALGSVGQYYWSGAYCTYFFIDPKEELIVILMSQLQPYNNYYGEKMRQMVYQSLITKY
;
A
#
# COMPACT_ATOMS: atom_id res chain seq x y z
N ASP A 1 3.40 10.51 10.79
CA ASP A 1 3.73 11.94 10.60
C ASP A 1 5.13 12.31 11.10
N VAL A 2 5.64 11.73 12.22
CA VAL A 2 7.00 12.03 12.69
C VAL A 2 8.07 11.74 11.64
N LEU A 3 7.98 10.62 10.92
CA LEU A 3 8.93 10.30 9.85
C LEU A 3 8.87 11.30 8.70
N ALA A 4 7.69 11.82 8.36
CA ALA A 4 7.56 12.88 7.35
C ALA A 4 8.29 14.16 7.78
N LEU A 5 8.12 14.58 9.03
CA LEU A 5 8.86 15.72 9.57
C LEU A 5 10.37 15.51 9.58
N LEU A 6 10.85 14.30 9.88
CA LEU A 6 12.28 13.97 9.81
C LEU A 6 12.80 14.03 8.36
N ILE A 7 12.02 13.56 7.40
CA ILE A 7 12.34 13.69 5.97
C ILE A 7 12.50 15.17 5.61
N GLU A 8 11.53 16.02 5.96
CA GLU A 8 11.58 17.45 5.67
C GLU A 8 12.78 18.12 6.35
N HIS A 9 13.01 17.80 7.63
CA HIS A 9 14.12 18.36 8.39
C HIS A 9 15.49 18.05 7.79
N PHE A 10 15.73 16.79 7.43
CA PHE A 10 17.04 16.34 6.95
C PHE A 10 17.26 16.56 5.46
N SER A 11 16.20 16.58 4.64
CA SER A 11 16.32 16.78 3.20
C SER A 11 16.26 18.24 2.77
N GLY A 12 15.63 19.10 3.58
CA GLY A 12 15.27 20.46 3.20
C GLY A 12 14.17 20.56 2.15
N MET A 13 13.52 19.45 1.83
CA MET A 13 12.42 19.34 0.86
C MET A 13 11.12 19.10 1.61
N THR A 14 9.98 19.47 1.05
CA THR A 14 8.70 18.99 1.54
C THR A 14 8.59 17.47 1.35
N THR A 15 7.77 16.81 2.16
CA THR A 15 7.50 15.37 2.01
C THR A 15 7.03 15.03 0.58
N ALA A 16 6.19 15.89 -0.02
CA ALA A 16 5.70 15.69 -1.38
C ALA A 16 6.82 15.74 -2.42
N GLU A 17 7.71 16.74 -2.34
CA GLU A 17 8.87 16.89 -3.24
C GLU A 17 9.83 15.72 -3.08
N PHE A 18 10.13 15.33 -1.83
CA PHE A 18 11.03 14.21 -1.56
C PHE A 18 10.50 12.89 -2.14
N LEU A 19 9.23 12.57 -1.89
CA LEU A 19 8.63 11.34 -2.43
C LEU A 19 8.56 11.37 -3.96
N LYS A 20 8.27 12.53 -4.54
CA LYS A 20 8.25 12.70 -5.99
C LYS A 20 9.64 12.43 -6.58
N ASP A 21 10.68 13.09 -6.09
CA ASP A 21 12.06 12.98 -6.60
C ASP A 21 12.64 11.57 -6.40
N ARG A 22 12.44 10.99 -5.21
CA ARG A 22 13.11 9.76 -4.80
C ARG A 22 12.36 8.48 -5.11
N ILE A 23 11.04 8.54 -5.30
CA ILE A 23 10.19 7.36 -5.50
C ILE A 23 9.35 7.48 -6.76
N PHE A 24 8.52 8.55 -6.88
CA PHE A 24 7.50 8.56 -7.93
C PHE A 24 8.10 8.76 -9.32
N ASP A 25 8.99 9.72 -9.51
CA ASP A 25 9.63 9.97 -10.80
C ASP A 25 10.55 8.79 -11.22
N PRO A 26 11.43 8.23 -10.34
CA PRO A 26 12.22 7.05 -10.69
C PRO A 26 11.40 5.83 -11.09
N LEU A 27 10.21 5.64 -10.50
CA LEU A 27 9.27 4.55 -10.80
C LEU A 27 8.28 4.89 -11.92
N ASP A 28 8.31 6.11 -12.47
CA ASP A 28 7.34 6.59 -13.46
C ASP A 28 5.87 6.54 -12.94
N MET A 29 5.67 6.92 -11.66
CA MET A 29 4.36 6.93 -10.98
C MET A 29 3.68 8.30 -11.17
N LYS A 30 3.14 8.55 -12.36
CA LYS A 30 2.63 9.87 -12.78
C LYS A 30 1.28 10.25 -12.16
N ASP A 31 0.51 9.26 -11.73
CA ASP A 31 -0.81 9.44 -11.11
C ASP A 31 -0.74 9.42 -9.58
N THR A 32 0.48 9.51 -9.00
CA THR A 32 0.69 9.43 -7.55
C THR A 32 1.15 10.76 -6.98
N GLY A 33 0.48 11.23 -5.92
CA GLY A 33 0.81 12.48 -5.25
C GLY A 33 -0.23 12.93 -4.25
N TYR A 34 0.01 14.06 -3.60
CA TYR A 34 -0.92 14.64 -2.61
C TYR A 34 -2.01 15.52 -3.24
N ASN A 35 -1.89 15.83 -4.52
CA ASN A 35 -2.89 16.58 -5.26
C ASN A 35 -3.17 15.87 -6.59
N ILE A 36 -4.42 15.89 -7.02
CA ILE A 36 -4.82 15.33 -8.31
C ILE A 36 -4.69 16.41 -9.38
N SER A 37 -4.00 16.09 -10.47
CA SER A 37 -3.87 17.02 -11.60
C SER A 37 -5.23 17.31 -12.26
N LYS A 38 -5.33 18.44 -12.94
CA LYS A 38 -6.59 18.84 -13.64
C LYS A 38 -7.03 17.80 -14.67
N GLU A 39 -6.06 17.19 -15.35
CA GLU A 39 -6.29 16.16 -16.36
C GLU A 39 -6.85 14.86 -15.75
N ASN A 40 -6.49 14.58 -14.50
CA ASN A 40 -6.88 13.36 -13.79
C ASN A 40 -8.15 13.49 -12.94
N LYS A 41 -8.73 14.69 -12.82
CA LYS A 41 -9.95 14.92 -12.00
C LYS A 41 -11.11 14.00 -12.38
N GLY A 42 -11.28 13.69 -13.67
CA GLY A 42 -12.33 12.78 -14.14
C GLY A 42 -12.10 11.30 -13.80
N ARG A 43 -10.90 10.93 -13.32
CA ARG A 43 -10.53 9.57 -12.94
C ARG A 43 -10.58 9.32 -11.42
N TRP A 44 -10.81 10.38 -10.65
CA TRP A 44 -10.91 10.29 -9.21
C TRP A 44 -12.19 9.56 -8.79
N MET A 45 -12.03 8.58 -7.90
CA MET A 45 -13.17 7.89 -7.30
C MET A 45 -13.57 8.59 -6.01
N PRO A 46 -14.81 9.09 -5.88
CA PRO A 46 -15.29 9.70 -4.65
C PRO A 46 -15.41 8.68 -3.52
N VAL A 47 -15.35 9.17 -2.28
CA VAL A 47 -15.57 8.33 -1.10
C VAL A 47 -17.03 7.89 -1.03
N HIS A 48 -17.25 6.62 -0.76
CA HIS A 48 -18.56 6.00 -0.60
C HIS A 48 -18.78 5.49 0.83
N ASN A 49 -20.06 5.41 1.20
CA ASN A 49 -20.52 4.71 2.40
C ASN A 49 -21.57 3.66 1.97
N LEU A 50 -21.90 2.76 2.89
CA LEU A 50 -23.07 1.90 2.74
C LEU A 50 -24.27 2.54 3.47
N ASP A 51 -25.43 2.56 2.83
CA ASP A 51 -26.68 2.91 3.48
C ASP A 51 -27.18 1.79 4.40
N LYS A 52 -28.32 1.98 5.07
CA LYS A 52 -28.90 0.98 5.97
C LYS A 52 -29.33 -0.31 5.27
N GLN A 53 -29.49 -0.28 3.96
CA GLN A 53 -29.86 -1.41 3.10
C GLN A 53 -28.61 -2.08 2.48
N GLY A 54 -27.42 -1.52 2.68
CA GLY A 54 -26.15 -2.05 2.13
C GLY A 54 -25.86 -1.54 0.71
N ASN A 55 -26.56 -0.53 0.21
CA ASN A 55 -26.26 0.06 -1.09
C ASN A 55 -25.14 1.08 -0.98
N LEU A 56 -24.30 1.16 -2.04
CA LEU A 56 -23.25 2.19 -2.12
C LEU A 56 -23.89 3.55 -2.39
N ILE A 57 -23.55 4.52 -1.53
CA ILE A 57 -23.92 5.93 -1.68
C ILE A 57 -22.68 6.81 -1.56
N ASN A 58 -22.66 7.95 -2.24
CA ASN A 58 -21.60 8.92 -2.08
C ASN A 58 -21.53 9.40 -0.63
N SER A 59 -20.34 9.41 -0.06
CA SER A 59 -20.11 9.99 1.27
C SER A 59 -20.39 11.49 1.26
N LYS A 60 -20.95 12.00 2.36
CA LYS A 60 -21.09 13.45 2.57
C LYS A 60 -19.72 14.14 2.75
N THR A 61 -18.74 13.41 3.23
CA THR A 61 -17.36 13.88 3.41
C THR A 61 -16.50 13.35 2.29
N GLN A 62 -15.97 14.26 1.48
CA GLN A 62 -15.04 13.95 0.40
C GLN A 62 -13.63 14.44 0.76
N LEU A 63 -12.62 13.81 0.17
CA LEU A 63 -11.22 14.21 0.35
C LEU A 63 -10.92 15.45 -0.51
N PRO A 64 -10.13 16.41 -0.01
CA PRO A 64 -9.63 17.50 -0.83
C PRO A 64 -8.66 16.94 -1.86
N THR A 65 -8.95 17.19 -3.14
CA THR A 65 -8.17 16.67 -4.28
C THR A 65 -7.14 17.63 -4.82
N GLU A 66 -7.18 18.89 -4.36
CA GLU A 66 -6.27 19.96 -4.80
C GLU A 66 -6.06 20.99 -3.70
N GLY A 67 -5.00 21.78 -3.82
CA GLY A 67 -4.66 22.81 -2.84
C GLY A 67 -4.09 22.26 -1.53
N ASN A 68 -3.75 20.98 -1.45
CA ASN A 68 -3.12 20.40 -0.27
C ASN A 68 -1.68 20.90 -0.17
N THR A 69 -1.36 21.52 0.97
CA THR A 69 -0.04 22.05 1.31
C THR A 69 0.58 21.39 2.54
N ILE A 70 -0.20 20.56 3.23
CA ILE A 70 0.27 19.75 4.37
C ILE A 70 0.34 18.30 3.90
N TYR A 71 1.52 17.71 3.98
CA TYR A 71 1.81 16.38 3.42
C TYR A 71 2.00 15.37 4.54
N GLY A 72 0.92 14.69 4.91
CA GLY A 72 0.94 13.70 5.98
C GLY A 72 1.77 12.46 5.64
N GLY A 73 2.48 11.91 6.62
CA GLY A 73 3.17 10.64 6.48
C GLY A 73 2.26 9.41 6.59
N THR A 74 1.02 9.62 7.05
CA THR A 74 0.04 8.55 7.28
C THR A 74 -1.16 8.60 6.34
N HIS A 75 -1.38 9.72 5.66
CA HIS A 75 -2.56 9.94 4.81
C HIS A 75 -2.31 11.01 3.74
N GLY A 76 -3.24 11.12 2.80
CA GLY A 76 -3.28 12.21 1.82
C GLY A 76 -2.74 11.86 0.44
N LEU A 77 -2.05 10.75 0.25
CA LEU A 77 -1.60 10.32 -1.07
C LEU A 77 -2.76 9.74 -1.88
N PHE A 78 -2.88 10.22 -3.11
CA PHE A 78 -3.66 9.60 -4.19
C PHE A 78 -2.75 8.77 -5.06
N SER A 79 -3.25 7.66 -5.58
CA SER A 79 -2.53 6.80 -6.52
C SER A 79 -3.49 6.04 -7.41
N SER A 80 -2.96 5.42 -8.45
CA SER A 80 -3.67 4.42 -9.27
C SER A 80 -3.11 3.03 -9.03
N ALA A 81 -3.90 1.99 -9.32
CA ALA A 81 -3.43 0.61 -9.21
C ALA A 81 -2.18 0.36 -10.08
N SER A 82 -2.11 0.98 -11.26
CA SER A 82 -0.97 0.86 -12.17
C SER A 82 0.31 1.49 -11.59
N ASP A 83 0.21 2.63 -10.92
CA ASP A 83 1.36 3.26 -10.29
C ASP A 83 1.81 2.49 -9.03
N TYR A 84 0.84 2.09 -8.21
CA TYR A 84 1.15 1.32 -7.01
C TYR A 84 1.75 -0.05 -7.36
N MET A 85 1.35 -0.66 -8.48
CA MET A 85 1.97 -1.87 -9.03
C MET A 85 3.46 -1.69 -9.31
N LYS A 86 3.89 -0.53 -9.83
CA LYS A 86 5.32 -0.25 -10.08
C LYS A 86 6.13 -0.24 -8.78
N PHE A 87 5.58 0.35 -7.72
CA PHE A 87 6.17 0.32 -6.38
C PHE A 87 6.25 -1.11 -5.84
N CYS A 88 5.16 -1.86 -5.90
CA CYS A 88 5.14 -3.26 -5.48
C CYS A 88 6.12 -4.13 -6.28
N GLN A 89 6.20 -3.92 -7.60
CA GLN A 89 7.14 -4.64 -8.47
C GLN A 89 8.60 -4.32 -8.11
N MET A 90 8.91 -3.06 -7.80
CA MET A 90 10.23 -2.67 -7.31
C MET A 90 10.60 -3.44 -6.03
N LEU A 91 9.68 -3.56 -5.09
CA LEU A 91 9.89 -4.33 -3.85
C LEU A 91 10.05 -5.83 -4.12
N LEU A 92 9.18 -6.42 -4.95
CA LEU A 92 9.27 -7.83 -5.33
C LEU A 92 10.61 -8.14 -6.01
N ASN A 93 11.10 -7.21 -6.84
CA ASN A 93 12.41 -7.29 -7.51
C ASN A 93 13.57 -6.83 -6.61
N LYS A 94 13.40 -6.89 -5.28
CA LYS A 94 14.48 -6.58 -4.32
C LYS A 94 15.10 -5.20 -4.52
N GLY A 95 14.26 -4.19 -4.75
CA GLY A 95 14.66 -2.78 -4.85
C GLY A 95 14.95 -2.27 -6.25
N GLN A 96 14.72 -3.08 -7.28
CA GLN A 96 15.00 -2.73 -8.68
C GLN A 96 13.71 -2.57 -9.50
N PHE A 97 13.67 -1.55 -10.36
CA PHE A 97 12.63 -1.35 -11.35
C PHE A 97 13.20 -0.83 -12.67
N LYS A 98 12.92 -1.53 -13.80
CA LYS A 98 13.39 -1.16 -15.16
C LYS A 98 14.89 -0.81 -15.20
N GLY A 99 15.72 -1.61 -14.55
CA GLY A 99 17.18 -1.42 -14.52
C GLY A 99 17.69 -0.35 -13.54
N LYS A 100 16.80 0.36 -12.85
CA LYS A 100 17.18 1.33 -11.80
C LYS A 100 17.08 0.68 -10.42
N HIS A 101 18.07 0.89 -9.57
CA HIS A 101 18.03 0.49 -8.17
C HIS A 101 17.62 1.68 -7.30
N LEU A 102 16.49 1.55 -6.61
CA LEU A 102 16.02 2.49 -5.59
C LEU A 102 16.51 2.08 -4.20
N LEU A 103 16.52 0.78 -3.95
CA LEU A 103 16.93 0.19 -2.67
C LEU A 103 17.89 -0.96 -2.94
N SER A 104 18.75 -1.27 -1.95
CA SER A 104 19.52 -2.50 -2.01
C SER A 104 18.63 -3.73 -1.70
N PRO A 105 18.97 -4.93 -2.19
CA PRO A 105 18.25 -6.15 -1.81
C PRO A 105 18.21 -6.36 -0.29
N LYS A 106 19.28 -6.07 0.42
CA LYS A 106 19.35 -6.18 1.87
C LYS A 106 18.46 -5.18 2.60
N THR A 107 18.28 -3.98 2.04
CA THR A 107 17.32 -3.01 2.58
C THR A 107 15.89 -3.54 2.46
N VAL A 108 15.52 -4.10 1.31
CA VAL A 108 14.19 -4.70 1.13
C VAL A 108 13.99 -5.89 2.08
N ASP A 109 15.02 -6.74 2.25
CA ASP A 109 14.95 -7.86 3.21
C ASP A 109 14.64 -7.35 4.63
N ILE A 110 15.36 -6.32 5.10
CA ILE A 110 15.12 -5.72 6.43
C ILE A 110 13.72 -5.10 6.52
N MET A 111 13.26 -4.40 5.49
CA MET A 111 11.94 -3.77 5.46
C MET A 111 10.79 -4.79 5.56
N THR A 112 10.99 -5.97 5.02
CA THR A 112 9.95 -6.99 4.86
C THR A 112 10.08 -8.18 5.82
N MET A 113 10.93 -8.08 6.84
CA MET A 113 11.02 -9.05 7.94
C MET A 113 10.41 -8.49 9.23
N ASN A 114 10.03 -9.37 10.16
CA ASN A 114 9.49 -8.95 11.45
C ASN A 114 10.56 -8.24 12.28
N GLN A 115 10.36 -6.95 12.56
CA GLN A 115 11.26 -6.08 13.33
C GLN A 115 10.80 -5.90 14.78
N VAL A 116 9.58 -6.33 15.10
CA VAL A 116 8.95 -6.03 16.42
C VAL A 116 8.82 -7.27 17.30
N GLY A 117 9.31 -8.43 16.86
CA GLY A 117 9.18 -9.69 17.62
C GLY A 117 7.70 -10.00 17.90
N ASN A 118 7.35 -10.13 19.17
CA ASN A 118 6.00 -10.46 19.62
C ASN A 118 5.16 -9.23 20.01
N LEU A 119 5.62 -8.00 19.71
CA LEU A 119 4.90 -6.78 20.06
C LEU A 119 3.70 -6.50 19.14
N TYR A 120 3.64 -7.14 17.97
CA TYR A 120 2.49 -7.05 17.07
C TYR A 120 1.47 -8.12 17.46
N GLU A 121 0.38 -7.71 18.10
CA GLU A 121 -0.62 -8.60 18.72
C GLU A 121 -1.56 -9.28 17.68
N ALA A 122 -1.02 -9.80 16.60
CA ALA A 122 -1.78 -10.55 15.60
C ALA A 122 -1.14 -11.91 15.40
N ALA A 123 -1.91 -12.97 15.65
CA ALA A 123 -1.41 -14.35 15.59
C ALA A 123 -0.81 -14.67 14.21
N GLY A 124 0.39 -15.24 14.19
CA GLY A 124 1.11 -15.62 12.99
C GLY A 124 1.57 -14.44 12.11
N GLN A 125 1.62 -13.24 12.70
CA GLN A 125 2.00 -12.03 11.98
C GLN A 125 3.00 -11.21 12.77
N GLY A 126 3.81 -10.43 12.06
CA GLY A 126 4.74 -9.46 12.60
C GLY A 126 4.63 -8.15 11.84
N PHE A 127 5.54 -7.22 12.13
CA PHE A 127 5.59 -5.94 11.44
C PHE A 127 7.02 -5.59 11.05
N GLY A 128 7.20 -5.21 9.79
CA GLY A 128 8.47 -4.75 9.24
C GLY A 128 8.59 -3.22 9.30
N LEU A 129 9.29 -2.65 8.34
CA LEU A 129 9.37 -1.19 8.20
C LEU A 129 8.26 -0.70 7.26
N GLY A 130 7.04 -0.61 7.80
CA GLY A 130 5.86 -0.14 7.08
C GLY A 130 4.96 -1.23 6.49
N PHE A 131 5.22 -2.51 6.78
CA PHE A 131 4.43 -3.65 6.29
C PHE A 131 4.07 -4.61 7.41
N GLY A 132 2.85 -5.12 7.43
CA GLY A 132 2.53 -6.36 8.11
C GLY A 132 3.20 -7.53 7.40
N VAL A 133 3.73 -8.50 8.13
CA VAL A 133 4.48 -9.64 7.59
C VAL A 133 3.90 -10.94 8.15
N THR A 134 3.60 -11.90 7.28
CA THR A 134 3.18 -13.24 7.71
C THR A 134 4.38 -14.02 8.22
N THR A 135 4.36 -14.40 9.49
CA THR A 135 5.44 -15.15 10.17
C THR A 135 5.11 -16.61 10.39
N ASP A 136 3.83 -16.95 10.54
CA ASP A 136 3.32 -18.31 10.69
C ASP A 136 1.95 -18.44 10.05
N LEU A 137 1.77 -19.42 9.15
CA LEU A 137 0.50 -19.63 8.45
C LEU A 137 -0.55 -20.31 9.32
N ALA A 138 -0.13 -21.25 10.15
CA ALA A 138 -1.06 -22.00 10.99
C ALA A 138 -1.71 -21.09 12.03
N ASP A 139 -0.92 -20.22 12.63
CA ASP A 139 -1.40 -19.22 13.60
C ASP A 139 -2.21 -18.11 12.93
N SER A 140 -1.78 -17.61 11.76
CA SER A 140 -2.49 -16.55 11.03
C SER A 140 -3.86 -16.99 10.49
N LYS A 141 -4.06 -18.30 10.29
CA LYS A 141 -5.27 -18.92 9.73
C LYS A 141 -5.66 -18.33 8.37
N ALA A 142 -4.69 -17.81 7.63
CA ALA A 142 -4.92 -17.15 6.36
C ALA A 142 -4.14 -17.84 5.24
N LEU A 143 -4.69 -17.82 4.02
CA LEU A 143 -3.97 -18.27 2.83
C LEU A 143 -2.81 -17.34 2.53
N GLY A 144 -1.71 -17.90 2.02
CA GLY A 144 -0.51 -17.14 1.68
C GLY A 144 0.76 -17.91 1.90
N SER A 145 1.88 -17.21 1.99
CA SER A 145 3.20 -17.75 2.31
C SER A 145 3.81 -17.06 3.52
N VAL A 146 4.63 -17.76 4.27
CA VAL A 146 5.53 -17.12 5.26
C VAL A 146 6.46 -16.18 4.50
N GLY A 147 6.58 -14.94 4.99
CA GLY A 147 7.32 -13.87 4.30
C GLY A 147 6.47 -13.02 3.35
N GLN A 148 5.19 -13.34 3.15
CA GLN A 148 4.25 -12.42 2.51
C GLN A 148 4.16 -11.14 3.33
N TYR A 149 4.16 -9.98 2.66
CA TYR A 149 3.99 -8.69 3.32
C TYR A 149 2.89 -7.86 2.67
N TYR A 150 2.23 -7.04 3.45
CA TYR A 150 0.98 -6.39 3.06
C TYR A 150 0.71 -5.14 3.88
N TRP A 151 -0.27 -4.35 3.45
CA TRP A 151 -0.92 -3.34 4.28
C TRP A 151 -2.31 -3.00 3.75
N SER A 152 -3.05 -2.21 4.54
CA SER A 152 -4.37 -1.72 4.19
C SER A 152 -4.50 -0.22 4.47
N GLY A 153 -5.45 0.44 3.81
CA GLY A 153 -5.73 1.86 3.99
C GLY A 153 -7.10 2.12 4.59
N ALA A 154 -7.28 3.31 5.17
CA ALA A 154 -8.51 3.73 5.85
C ALA A 154 -9.77 3.70 4.96
N TYR A 155 -9.61 3.68 3.64
CA TYR A 155 -10.69 3.60 2.66
C TYR A 155 -10.85 2.21 2.05
N CYS A 156 -10.48 1.17 2.80
CA CYS A 156 -10.53 -0.25 2.42
C CYS A 156 -9.64 -0.59 1.21
N THR A 157 -8.62 0.21 0.90
CA THR A 157 -7.57 -0.22 -0.01
C THR A 157 -6.76 -1.34 0.64
N TYR A 158 -6.25 -2.27 -0.17
CA TYR A 158 -5.47 -3.38 0.32
C TYR A 158 -4.44 -3.79 -0.73
N PHE A 159 -3.25 -4.18 -0.30
CA PHE A 159 -2.29 -4.84 -1.16
C PHE A 159 -1.52 -5.90 -0.40
N PHE A 160 -1.02 -6.88 -1.12
CA PHE A 160 0.01 -7.78 -0.62
C PHE A 160 0.98 -8.16 -1.73
N ILE A 161 2.17 -8.51 -1.29
CA ILE A 161 3.24 -9.05 -2.12
C ILE A 161 3.67 -10.38 -1.50
N ASP A 162 3.64 -11.44 -2.28
CA ASP A 162 4.11 -12.76 -1.90
C ASP A 162 5.33 -13.12 -2.74
N PRO A 163 6.55 -12.97 -2.19
CA PRO A 163 7.77 -13.28 -2.94
C PRO A 163 7.91 -14.75 -3.31
N LYS A 164 7.32 -15.66 -2.52
CA LYS A 164 7.39 -17.11 -2.77
C LYS A 164 6.55 -17.50 -3.99
N GLU A 165 5.40 -16.87 -4.15
CA GLU A 165 4.50 -17.08 -5.29
C GLU A 165 4.78 -16.12 -6.46
N GLU A 166 5.75 -15.18 -6.31
CA GLU A 166 6.02 -14.09 -7.26
C GLU A 166 4.75 -13.30 -7.60
N LEU A 167 3.93 -13.03 -6.58
CA LEU A 167 2.58 -12.52 -6.71
C LEU A 167 2.45 -11.13 -6.10
N ILE A 168 1.79 -10.24 -6.82
CA ILE A 168 1.35 -8.93 -6.34
C ILE A 168 -0.16 -8.83 -6.50
N VAL A 169 -0.85 -8.39 -5.46
CA VAL A 169 -2.29 -8.12 -5.49
C VAL A 169 -2.55 -6.73 -4.95
N ILE A 170 -3.38 -5.97 -5.65
CA ILE A 170 -3.76 -4.61 -5.27
C ILE A 170 -5.27 -4.46 -5.41
N LEU A 171 -5.91 -4.04 -4.33
CA LEU A 171 -7.32 -3.64 -4.29
C LEU A 171 -7.39 -2.13 -4.02
N MET A 172 -7.91 -1.39 -4.99
CA MET A 172 -8.21 0.04 -4.83
C MET A 172 -9.69 0.22 -4.54
N SER A 173 -10.01 0.92 -3.47
CA SER A 173 -11.38 1.26 -3.08
C SER A 173 -11.42 2.62 -2.39
N GLN A 174 -12.63 3.18 -2.25
CA GLN A 174 -12.89 4.42 -1.54
C GLN A 174 -14.16 4.24 -0.71
N LEU A 175 -14.10 3.31 0.26
CA LEU A 175 -15.22 2.92 1.10
C LEU A 175 -14.95 3.24 2.58
N GLN A 176 -15.94 3.81 3.25
CA GLN A 176 -15.96 4.03 4.70
C GLN A 176 -17.26 3.47 5.31
N PRO A 177 -17.24 3.09 6.60
CA PRO A 177 -16.05 3.00 7.48
C PRO A 177 -15.11 1.87 7.04
N TYR A 178 -13.85 1.94 7.50
CA TYR A 178 -12.88 0.89 7.24
C TYR A 178 -13.41 -0.48 7.71
N ASN A 179 -13.21 -1.49 6.87
CA ASN A 179 -13.32 -2.89 7.22
C ASN A 179 -12.32 -3.69 6.38
N ASN A 180 -11.89 -4.83 6.91
CA ASN A 180 -10.91 -5.70 6.27
C ASN A 180 -11.55 -6.74 5.33
N TYR A 181 -12.86 -6.86 5.32
CA TYR A 181 -13.60 -7.91 4.61
C TYR A 181 -13.20 -8.04 3.15
N TYR A 182 -13.14 -6.92 2.43
CA TYR A 182 -12.85 -6.94 0.98
C TYR A 182 -11.41 -7.36 0.70
N GLY A 183 -10.45 -6.87 1.50
CA GLY A 183 -9.03 -7.26 1.39
C GLY A 183 -8.83 -8.74 1.68
N GLU A 184 -9.44 -9.26 2.75
CA GLU A 184 -9.38 -10.68 3.11
C GLU A 184 -10.04 -11.57 2.05
N LYS A 185 -11.20 -11.18 1.54
CA LYS A 185 -11.88 -11.91 0.46
C LYS A 185 -11.08 -11.90 -0.82
N MET A 186 -10.50 -10.75 -1.21
CA MET A 186 -9.61 -10.66 -2.37
C MET A 186 -8.44 -11.63 -2.22
N ARG A 187 -7.75 -11.62 -1.08
CA ARG A 187 -6.65 -12.55 -0.79
C ARG A 187 -7.10 -14.00 -0.93
N GLN A 188 -8.21 -14.37 -0.27
CA GLN A 188 -8.75 -15.72 -0.33
C GLN A 188 -9.03 -16.17 -1.77
N MET A 189 -9.74 -15.35 -2.55
CA MET A 189 -10.10 -15.68 -3.92
C MET A 189 -8.89 -15.83 -4.83
N VAL A 190 -7.89 -14.94 -4.68
CA VAL A 190 -6.67 -15.00 -5.47
C VAL A 190 -5.90 -16.28 -5.17
N TYR A 191 -5.63 -16.62 -3.91
CA TYR A 191 -4.92 -17.86 -3.57
C TYR A 191 -5.68 -19.12 -3.98
N GLN A 192 -7.02 -19.12 -3.92
CA GLN A 192 -7.84 -20.22 -4.41
C GLN A 192 -7.77 -20.40 -5.94
N SER A 193 -7.42 -19.35 -6.68
CA SER A 193 -7.28 -19.42 -8.14
C SER A 193 -5.91 -19.87 -8.61
N LEU A 194 -4.91 -19.91 -7.71
CA LEU A 194 -3.58 -20.38 -8.06
C LEU A 194 -3.62 -21.89 -8.26
N ILE A 195 -3.31 -22.30 -9.49
CA ILE A 195 -3.06 -23.71 -9.81
C ILE A 195 -1.60 -23.97 -9.48
N THR A 196 -1.32 -25.03 -8.74
CA THR A 196 0.03 -25.39 -8.26
C THR A 196 1.05 -25.29 -9.39
N LYS A 197 2.12 -24.54 -9.15
CA LYS A 197 3.34 -24.68 -9.97
C LYS A 197 3.93 -26.07 -9.65
N TYR A 198 3.97 -26.94 -10.62
CA TYR A 198 4.65 -28.23 -10.56
C TYR A 198 6.13 -28.05 -10.84
#